data_e48649d2b7039591da013df67e40db44
#
_entry.id   e48649d2b7039591da013df67e40db44
#
_cell.length_a   1.000
_cell.length_b   1.000
_cell.length_c   1.000
_cell.angle_alpha   90.00
_cell.angle_beta   90.00
_cell.angle_gamma   90.00
#
_symmetry.space_group_name_H-M   'P 1'
#
loop_
_entity.id
_entity.type
_entity.pdbx_description
1 polymer ?
#
loop_
_entity_poly.entity_id
_entity_poly.type
_entity_poly.pdbx_seq_one_letter_code
_entity_poly.pdbx_strand_id
1 'polypeptide(L)'
;MKKRKLAALSAAVVLCLGAMPVPAGSAADDVLKFEFEDGTLVDCEEREPITWEKVDEDGFGNPCDMTGWSGDAYVYIDRKDATATVKVNAPADGFYALNIAYIQCFGNPEKPDKTQYLLVNGESQGEVLFPFNSGEGWQELPAGYVHLNKGENEISIKSYWGYTFLDYLTIAPAPAYLTNFSPADAPCNPNASPEARKLYAYLRSVYGKHILSGQQEYCGSHNYNKNAQESQGLPIDYLVDNEAEFEYIQETTGKQPAIRGIDFLFYNTTQPYFDDAPERVIAWYKDKGGIPTVTYHWNVPTDGKDSTTAAFYVEGTGNTPYTNFSATNAVKPGTWENDKINQDIELLAEQLGKARDAGVPILFRPLHEAEGAWFWWGAEGPEACVNLYRYLYDKLVNEYHLDNLLWIWTCSTSAHAAEWYPGDEYVDFQGCDKYNAINNNDPNPSAISATFYSMVAQTKGQKMVVMSENDTIPSLDNLVNDKAAWLYFCPWYQRYLTGLNDPAELKKIYTSEYCITLDELPDWDTYDPELPPVTTAQPTETTQKDGTRLAGDVNNDKTVDVRDAVLLARYVGQDITASLSTQGEINADVNRDGKVSPTDLPLLLQALARLVELK
;
A
#
# COMPACT_ATOMS: atom_id res chain seq x y z
N MET A 1 35.89 -28.29 -32.07
CA MET A 1 35.52 -27.14 -31.21
C MET A 1 34.26 -27.56 -30.40
N LYS A 2 34.44 -27.95 -29.13
CA LYS A 2 33.37 -28.45 -28.28
C LYS A 2 32.77 -27.29 -27.50
N LYS A 3 31.47 -26.98 -27.71
CA LYS A 3 30.70 -26.05 -26.90
C LYS A 3 30.33 -26.75 -25.58
N ARG A 4 30.88 -26.27 -24.47
CA ARG A 4 30.44 -26.64 -23.12
C ARG A 4 29.17 -25.86 -22.82
N LYS A 5 28.06 -26.60 -22.57
CA LYS A 5 26.86 -26.07 -21.95
C LYS A 5 27.14 -25.97 -20.44
N LEU A 6 27.09 -24.77 -19.88
CA LEU A 6 26.94 -24.57 -18.44
C LEU A 6 25.44 -24.83 -18.12
N ALA A 7 25.18 -25.83 -17.32
CA ALA A 7 23.89 -26.00 -16.69
C ALA A 7 23.88 -25.13 -15.44
N ALA A 8 23.01 -24.12 -15.41
CA ALA A 8 22.68 -23.39 -14.19
C ALA A 8 21.79 -24.29 -13.36
N LEU A 9 22.25 -24.64 -12.17
CA LEU A 9 21.45 -25.33 -11.14
C LEU A 9 20.64 -24.26 -10.43
N SER A 10 19.37 -24.11 -10.80
CA SER A 10 18.41 -23.35 -10.02
C SER A 10 18.02 -24.21 -8.81
N ALA A 11 18.51 -23.84 -7.63
CA ALA A 11 17.99 -24.36 -6.39
C ALA A 11 16.66 -23.64 -6.13
N ALA A 12 15.55 -24.30 -6.44
CA ALA A 12 14.25 -23.89 -5.97
C ALA A 12 14.21 -24.08 -4.44
N VAL A 13 14.32 -23.00 -3.69
CA VAL A 13 13.93 -22.97 -2.29
C VAL A 13 12.41 -22.94 -2.30
N VAL A 14 11.79 -24.08 -2.08
CA VAL A 14 10.36 -24.17 -1.73
C VAL A 14 10.24 -23.57 -0.34
N LEU A 15 9.98 -22.26 -0.26
CA LEU A 15 9.38 -21.67 0.93
C LEU A 15 7.94 -22.15 0.96
N CYS A 16 7.65 -23.07 1.87
CA CYS A 16 6.29 -23.31 2.32
C CYS A 16 5.75 -21.98 2.85
N LEU A 17 5.02 -21.25 2.02
CA LEU A 17 4.13 -20.20 2.47
C LEU A 17 3.09 -20.89 3.36
N GLY A 18 3.34 -20.84 4.66
CA GLY A 18 2.36 -21.22 5.64
C GLY A 18 1.13 -20.36 5.41
N ALA A 19 -0.01 -20.98 5.10
CA ALA A 19 -1.31 -20.38 5.23
C ALA A 19 -1.28 -19.53 6.51
N MET A 20 -1.63 -18.23 6.45
CA MET A 20 -1.79 -17.46 7.67
C MET A 20 -2.74 -18.25 8.57
N PRO A 21 -2.36 -18.59 9.80
CA PRO A 21 -3.24 -19.36 10.63
C PRO A 21 -4.49 -18.50 10.84
N VAL A 22 -5.65 -19.06 10.50
CA VAL A 22 -6.92 -18.58 11.05
C VAL A 22 -6.66 -18.42 12.55
N PRO A 23 -6.90 -17.24 13.15
CA PRO A 23 -6.58 -17.03 14.56
C PRO A 23 -7.24 -18.15 15.36
N ALA A 24 -6.43 -18.85 16.16
CA ALA A 24 -6.90 -19.92 17.03
C ALA A 24 -7.91 -19.32 18.01
N GLY A 25 -9.20 -19.46 17.69
CA GLY A 25 -10.32 -18.86 18.44
C GLY A 25 -11.69 -19.07 17.79
N SER A 26 -11.78 -19.33 16.46
CA SER A 26 -13.03 -19.83 15.89
C SER A 26 -13.02 -21.35 15.96
N ALA A 27 -14.03 -21.93 16.59
CA ALA A 27 -14.27 -23.36 16.48
C ALA A 27 -14.50 -23.71 15.00
N ALA A 28 -14.08 -24.88 14.56
CA ALA A 28 -14.31 -25.38 13.18
C ALA A 28 -15.80 -25.43 12.80
N ASP A 29 -16.69 -25.24 13.77
CA ASP A 29 -18.16 -25.22 13.61
C ASP A 29 -18.72 -23.86 13.11
N ASP A 30 -17.86 -22.80 12.98
CA ASP A 30 -18.30 -21.45 12.58
C ASP A 30 -18.07 -21.14 11.09
N VAL A 31 -17.45 -22.05 10.34
CA VAL A 31 -17.21 -21.89 8.88
C VAL A 31 -18.39 -22.46 8.11
N LEU A 32 -19.04 -21.61 7.32
CA LEU A 32 -20.15 -22.00 6.46
C LEU A 32 -19.66 -22.08 5.02
N LYS A 33 -20.01 -23.16 4.32
CA LYS A 33 -19.61 -23.46 2.94
C LYS A 33 -20.82 -23.41 2.01
N PHE A 34 -20.61 -22.90 0.79
CA PHE A 34 -21.62 -22.75 -0.25
C PHE A 34 -21.01 -23.06 -1.62
N GLU A 35 -21.63 -23.95 -2.37
CA GLU A 35 -21.17 -24.36 -3.69
C GLU A 35 -21.62 -23.35 -4.76
N PHE A 36 -20.76 -23.08 -5.75
CA PHE A 36 -21.12 -22.13 -6.82
C PHE A 36 -22.14 -22.71 -7.80
N GLU A 37 -22.11 -24.00 -8.07
CA GLU A 37 -23.08 -24.68 -8.94
C GLU A 37 -24.51 -24.68 -8.37
N ASP A 38 -24.67 -24.60 -7.06
CA ASP A 38 -25.99 -24.45 -6.40
C ASP A 38 -26.57 -23.04 -6.54
N GLY A 39 -25.80 -22.12 -7.09
CA GLY A 39 -26.13 -20.71 -7.19
C GLY A 39 -26.90 -20.32 -8.44
N THR A 40 -26.93 -19.02 -8.71
CA THR A 40 -27.47 -18.46 -9.96
C THR A 40 -26.31 -18.16 -10.91
N LEU A 41 -26.28 -18.83 -12.04
CA LEU A 41 -25.25 -18.73 -13.05
C LEU A 41 -25.78 -17.94 -14.27
N VAL A 42 -25.12 -16.82 -14.59
CA VAL A 42 -25.40 -16.02 -15.77
C VAL A 42 -24.19 -16.09 -16.68
N ASP A 43 -24.36 -16.63 -17.89
CA ASP A 43 -23.29 -16.80 -18.88
C ASP A 43 -22.05 -17.58 -18.37
N CYS A 44 -22.19 -18.35 -17.31
CA CYS A 44 -21.19 -19.28 -16.79
C CYS A 44 -21.45 -20.70 -17.29
N GLU A 45 -20.44 -21.55 -17.22
CA GLU A 45 -20.57 -22.96 -17.57
C GLU A 45 -20.34 -23.85 -16.33
N GLU A 46 -21.31 -24.75 -16.04
CA GLU A 46 -21.10 -25.84 -15.10
C GLU A 46 -20.27 -26.96 -15.77
N ARG A 47 -19.34 -27.53 -15.05
CA ARG A 47 -18.42 -28.53 -15.57
C ARG A 47 -18.11 -29.64 -14.57
N GLU A 48 -17.98 -30.84 -15.07
CA GLU A 48 -17.59 -32.05 -14.33
C GLU A 48 -16.26 -32.67 -14.79
N PRO A 49 -15.61 -32.27 -15.91
CA PRO A 49 -14.42 -32.93 -16.41
C PRO A 49 -13.29 -32.91 -15.39
N ILE A 50 -12.64 -34.02 -15.18
CA ILE A 50 -11.53 -34.18 -14.22
C ILE A 50 -10.20 -33.63 -14.74
N THR A 51 -10.13 -33.22 -16.01
CA THR A 51 -8.95 -32.64 -16.60
C THR A 51 -9.33 -31.48 -17.51
N TRP A 52 -8.59 -30.41 -17.45
CA TRP A 52 -8.63 -29.32 -18.42
C TRP A 52 -7.44 -29.52 -19.37
N GLU A 53 -7.70 -30.14 -20.53
CA GLU A 53 -6.66 -30.41 -21.54
C GLU A 53 -6.58 -29.32 -22.61
N LYS A 54 -7.54 -28.39 -22.63
CA LYS A 54 -7.69 -27.42 -23.69
C LYS A 54 -6.69 -26.26 -23.53
N VAL A 55 -5.56 -26.42 -24.19
CA VAL A 55 -4.88 -25.28 -24.82
C VAL A 55 -5.75 -24.93 -26.01
N ASP A 56 -6.39 -23.77 -26.07
CA ASP A 56 -7.11 -23.35 -27.26
C ASP A 56 -6.13 -23.26 -28.45
N GLU A 57 -6.68 -23.12 -29.67
CA GLU A 57 -5.87 -23.10 -30.89
C GLU A 57 -4.79 -21.99 -30.87
N ASP A 58 -4.94 -20.97 -29.99
CA ASP A 58 -4.03 -19.86 -29.78
C ASP A 58 -3.01 -20.11 -28.65
N GLY A 59 -3.02 -21.26 -27.98
CA GLY A 59 -2.11 -21.58 -26.89
C GLY A 59 -2.48 -20.94 -25.53
N PHE A 60 -3.73 -20.53 -25.38
CA PHE A 60 -4.23 -19.88 -24.17
C PHE A 60 -4.78 -20.92 -23.19
N GLY A 61 -4.17 -21.04 -22.04
CA GLY A 61 -4.52 -21.99 -21.00
C GLY A 61 -3.50 -23.13 -20.87
N ASN A 62 -3.23 -23.49 -19.63
CA ASN A 62 -2.36 -24.59 -19.31
C ASN A 62 -3.21 -25.79 -18.87
N PRO A 63 -2.78 -27.03 -19.16
CA PRO A 63 -3.47 -28.22 -18.63
C PRO A 63 -3.51 -28.18 -17.10
N CYS A 64 -4.68 -28.48 -16.53
CA CYS A 64 -4.87 -28.55 -15.08
C CYS A 64 -5.52 -29.88 -14.68
N ASP A 65 -5.10 -30.40 -13.54
CA ASP A 65 -5.83 -31.46 -12.84
C ASP A 65 -7.00 -30.79 -12.09
N MET A 66 -8.21 -31.10 -12.54
CA MET A 66 -9.45 -30.59 -11.97
C MET A 66 -10.03 -31.51 -10.90
N THR A 67 -9.34 -32.59 -10.54
CA THR A 67 -9.84 -33.51 -9.51
C THR A 67 -9.90 -32.85 -8.15
N GLY A 68 -10.90 -33.25 -7.34
CA GLY A 68 -11.02 -32.83 -5.95
C GLY A 68 -11.93 -31.60 -5.72
N TRP A 69 -12.71 -31.19 -6.72
CA TRP A 69 -13.80 -30.25 -6.46
C TRP A 69 -14.82 -30.84 -5.49
N SER A 70 -15.59 -30.00 -4.83
CA SER A 70 -16.69 -30.38 -3.98
C SER A 70 -18.03 -30.26 -4.72
N GLY A 71 -19.11 -30.77 -4.12
CA GLY A 71 -20.42 -30.75 -4.77
C GLY A 71 -20.52 -31.68 -6.00
N ASP A 72 -21.40 -31.29 -6.92
CA ASP A 72 -21.71 -32.07 -8.13
C ASP A 72 -20.90 -31.59 -9.34
N ALA A 73 -20.49 -30.31 -9.37
CA ALA A 73 -19.79 -29.65 -10.48
C ALA A 73 -18.86 -28.54 -9.97
N TYR A 74 -18.16 -27.90 -10.89
CA TYR A 74 -17.51 -26.61 -10.67
C TYR A 74 -17.91 -25.63 -11.76
N VAL A 75 -17.73 -24.33 -11.51
CA VAL A 75 -18.21 -23.27 -12.39
C VAL A 75 -17.05 -22.62 -13.14
N TYR A 76 -17.19 -22.45 -14.46
CA TYR A 76 -16.22 -21.75 -15.28
C TYR A 76 -16.75 -20.38 -15.72
N ILE A 77 -15.99 -19.35 -15.44
CA ILE A 77 -16.21 -17.97 -15.88
C ILE A 77 -15.24 -17.68 -17.02
N ASP A 78 -15.73 -17.57 -18.28
CA ASP A 78 -14.88 -17.43 -19.46
C ASP A 78 -15.19 -16.21 -20.33
N ARG A 79 -16.30 -15.52 -20.08
CA ARG A 79 -16.77 -14.44 -20.96
C ARG A 79 -17.15 -13.18 -20.20
N LYS A 80 -17.17 -12.07 -20.94
CA LYS A 80 -17.51 -10.78 -20.39
C LYS A 80 -18.92 -10.83 -19.76
N ASP A 81 -19.04 -10.19 -18.59
CA ASP A 81 -20.27 -10.09 -17.80
C ASP A 81 -20.79 -11.42 -17.21
N ALA A 82 -20.10 -12.55 -17.43
CA ALA A 82 -20.43 -13.80 -16.74
C ALA A 82 -20.42 -13.59 -15.23
N THR A 83 -21.43 -14.12 -14.53
CA THR A 83 -21.60 -13.89 -13.10
C THR A 83 -22.08 -15.16 -12.42
N ALA A 84 -21.33 -15.61 -11.42
CA ALA A 84 -21.70 -16.71 -10.53
C ALA A 84 -22.11 -16.12 -9.18
N THR A 85 -23.37 -16.31 -8.77
CA THR A 85 -23.95 -15.75 -7.55
C THR A 85 -24.37 -16.86 -6.60
N VAL A 86 -23.91 -16.80 -5.35
CA VAL A 86 -24.25 -17.75 -4.28
C VAL A 86 -25.08 -17.02 -3.24
N LYS A 87 -26.16 -17.68 -2.77
CA LYS A 87 -26.96 -17.24 -1.63
C LYS A 87 -26.35 -17.76 -0.34
N VAL A 88 -25.90 -16.85 0.51
CA VAL A 88 -25.31 -17.18 1.80
C VAL A 88 -26.24 -16.76 2.93
N ASN A 89 -26.40 -17.60 3.94
CA ASN A 89 -27.23 -17.29 5.10
C ASN A 89 -26.34 -16.97 6.30
N ALA A 90 -26.09 -15.67 6.55
CA ALA A 90 -25.27 -15.23 7.66
C ALA A 90 -26.02 -15.37 9.00
N PRO A 91 -25.43 -15.99 10.03
CA PRO A 91 -26.08 -16.22 11.33
C PRO A 91 -26.33 -14.94 12.13
N ALA A 92 -25.56 -13.89 11.87
CA ALA A 92 -25.66 -12.59 12.53
C ALA A 92 -25.32 -11.47 11.55
N ASP A 93 -25.73 -10.26 11.88
CA ASP A 93 -25.24 -9.04 11.24
C ASP A 93 -23.80 -8.80 11.64
N GLY A 94 -22.89 -8.60 10.66
CA GLY A 94 -21.47 -8.37 10.94
C GLY A 94 -20.53 -8.63 9.79
N PHE A 95 -19.24 -8.62 10.11
CA PHE A 95 -18.17 -8.88 9.15
C PHE A 95 -17.79 -10.35 9.12
N TYR A 96 -17.55 -10.83 7.90
CA TYR A 96 -17.16 -12.21 7.61
C TYR A 96 -15.92 -12.25 6.74
N ALA A 97 -14.97 -13.11 7.10
CA ALA A 97 -13.89 -13.51 6.20
C ALA A 97 -14.47 -14.36 5.08
N LEU A 98 -14.10 -14.05 3.84
CA LEU A 98 -14.52 -14.75 2.63
C LEU A 98 -13.32 -15.48 2.03
N ASN A 99 -13.43 -16.78 1.81
CA ASN A 99 -12.49 -17.55 1.00
C ASN A 99 -13.21 -18.16 -0.19
N ILE A 100 -12.49 -18.32 -1.30
CA ILE A 100 -13.01 -18.88 -2.56
C ILE A 100 -12.09 -20.01 -2.99
N ALA A 101 -12.64 -21.20 -3.19
CA ALA A 101 -11.92 -22.32 -3.81
C ALA A 101 -11.90 -22.12 -5.34
N TYR A 102 -10.70 -22.13 -5.92
CA TYR A 102 -10.51 -21.80 -7.32
C TYR A 102 -9.36 -22.57 -7.98
N ILE A 103 -9.39 -22.60 -9.30
CA ILE A 103 -8.24 -22.87 -10.16
C ILE A 103 -8.15 -21.75 -11.20
N GLN A 104 -6.94 -21.23 -11.39
CA GLN A 104 -6.62 -20.27 -12.43
C GLN A 104 -5.40 -20.75 -13.21
N CYS A 105 -5.62 -21.22 -14.45
CA CYS A 105 -4.58 -21.81 -15.30
C CYS A 105 -4.41 -21.07 -16.65
N PHE A 106 -4.95 -19.87 -16.76
CA PHE A 106 -4.90 -19.05 -17.97
C PHE A 106 -3.96 -17.87 -17.76
N GLY A 107 -3.02 -17.72 -18.65
CA GLY A 107 -2.06 -16.63 -18.61
C GLY A 107 -0.69 -17.08 -19.09
N ASN A 108 0.22 -16.15 -19.15
CA ASN A 108 1.63 -16.40 -19.43
C ASN A 108 2.46 -16.05 -18.19
N PRO A 109 3.74 -16.45 -18.13
CA PRO A 109 4.61 -16.15 -16.99
C PRO A 109 4.79 -14.66 -16.66
N GLU A 110 4.48 -13.75 -17.62
CA GLU A 110 4.65 -12.31 -17.45
C GLU A 110 3.40 -11.64 -16.87
N LYS A 111 2.20 -12.21 -17.12
CA LYS A 111 0.91 -11.74 -16.60
C LYS A 111 0.01 -12.94 -16.28
N PRO A 112 0.35 -13.70 -15.25
CA PRO A 112 -0.30 -14.97 -14.99
C PRO A 112 -1.67 -14.82 -14.31
N ASP A 113 -1.89 -13.77 -13.52
CA ASP A 113 -3.04 -13.63 -12.63
C ASP A 113 -4.28 -13.11 -13.35
N LYS A 114 -5.45 -13.39 -12.81
CA LYS A 114 -6.75 -12.90 -13.30
C LYS A 114 -7.50 -12.17 -12.21
N THR A 115 -8.10 -11.06 -12.58
CA THR A 115 -8.91 -10.24 -11.68
C THR A 115 -10.39 -10.42 -12.02
N GLN A 116 -11.23 -10.55 -11.01
CA GLN A 116 -12.69 -10.58 -11.12
C GLN A 116 -13.29 -9.54 -10.16
N TYR A 117 -14.54 -9.14 -10.38
CA TYR A 117 -15.27 -8.29 -9.44
C TYR A 117 -15.96 -9.13 -8.37
N LEU A 118 -15.87 -8.70 -7.11
CA LEU A 118 -16.66 -9.20 -6.01
C LEU A 118 -17.86 -8.27 -5.77
N LEU A 119 -19.07 -8.84 -5.72
CA LEU A 119 -20.26 -8.10 -5.36
C LEU A 119 -20.92 -8.74 -4.14
N VAL A 120 -21.48 -7.91 -3.27
CA VAL A 120 -22.33 -8.33 -2.15
C VAL A 120 -23.69 -7.63 -2.27
N ASN A 121 -24.76 -8.39 -2.32
CA ASN A 121 -26.12 -7.88 -2.50
C ASN A 121 -26.27 -6.94 -3.74
N GLY A 122 -25.50 -7.24 -4.80
CA GLY A 122 -25.47 -6.47 -6.03
C GLY A 122 -24.51 -5.28 -6.06
N GLU A 123 -23.94 -4.89 -4.90
CA GLU A 123 -23.00 -3.78 -4.81
C GLU A 123 -21.54 -4.27 -4.90
N SER A 124 -20.74 -3.58 -5.71
CA SER A 124 -19.31 -3.93 -5.88
C SER A 124 -18.53 -3.66 -4.60
N GLN A 125 -17.78 -4.66 -4.16
CA GLN A 125 -16.86 -4.57 -3.02
C GLN A 125 -15.41 -4.31 -3.46
N GLY A 126 -15.17 -4.29 -4.76
CA GLY A 126 -13.86 -4.16 -5.38
C GLY A 126 -13.50 -5.37 -6.21
N GLU A 127 -12.21 -5.52 -6.47
CA GLU A 127 -11.65 -6.57 -7.30
C GLU A 127 -11.00 -7.64 -6.42
N VAL A 128 -11.09 -8.89 -6.87
CA VAL A 128 -10.38 -10.03 -6.31
C VAL A 128 -9.40 -10.56 -7.34
N LEU A 129 -8.13 -10.64 -6.97
CA LEU A 129 -7.07 -11.19 -7.80
C LEU A 129 -6.96 -12.70 -7.54
N PHE A 130 -7.08 -13.47 -8.60
CA PHE A 130 -6.92 -14.93 -8.62
C PHE A 130 -5.52 -15.27 -9.14
N PRO A 131 -4.56 -15.60 -8.28
CA PRO A 131 -3.22 -15.97 -8.67
C PRO A 131 -3.20 -17.21 -9.58
N PHE A 132 -2.22 -17.25 -10.49
CA PHE A 132 -2.01 -18.40 -11.34
C PHE A 132 -1.53 -19.61 -10.50
N ASN A 133 -2.28 -20.72 -10.55
CA ASN A 133 -2.00 -21.91 -9.77
C ASN A 133 -2.07 -23.23 -10.58
N SER A 134 -1.76 -23.15 -11.87
CA SER A 134 -1.74 -24.32 -12.75
C SER A 134 -0.81 -25.42 -12.21
N GLY A 135 -1.36 -26.61 -12.05
CA GLY A 135 -0.62 -27.78 -11.53
C GLY A 135 -0.66 -27.95 -10.01
N GLU A 136 -1.29 -27.03 -9.27
CA GLU A 136 -1.41 -27.09 -7.81
C GLU A 136 -2.75 -27.66 -7.33
N GLY A 137 -3.71 -27.85 -8.27
CA GLY A 137 -5.09 -28.23 -7.93
C GLY A 137 -5.89 -27.10 -7.31
N TRP A 138 -7.03 -27.43 -6.71
CA TRP A 138 -7.90 -26.45 -6.05
C TRP A 138 -7.22 -25.77 -4.87
N GLN A 139 -7.20 -24.46 -4.85
CA GLN A 139 -6.65 -23.63 -3.79
C GLN A 139 -7.75 -22.77 -3.17
N GLU A 140 -7.68 -22.52 -1.86
CA GLU A 140 -8.53 -21.53 -1.21
C GLU A 140 -7.86 -20.16 -1.24
N LEU A 141 -8.52 -19.20 -1.88
CA LEU A 141 -8.11 -17.80 -1.94
C LEU A 141 -8.79 -17.01 -0.83
N PRO A 142 -8.06 -16.37 0.09
CA PRO A 142 -8.63 -15.33 0.95
C PRO A 142 -9.10 -14.16 0.10
N ALA A 143 -10.41 -14.05 -0.11
CA ALA A 143 -11.01 -13.01 -0.97
C ALA A 143 -11.35 -11.72 -0.22
N GLY A 144 -10.93 -11.61 1.04
CA GLY A 144 -11.11 -10.42 1.86
C GLY A 144 -12.20 -10.58 2.92
N TYR A 145 -12.72 -9.43 3.36
CA TYR A 145 -13.74 -9.36 4.40
C TYR A 145 -14.94 -8.56 3.91
N VAL A 146 -16.13 -9.09 4.14
CA VAL A 146 -17.38 -8.46 3.69
C VAL A 146 -18.36 -8.27 4.84
N HIS A 147 -19.14 -7.19 4.81
CA HIS A 147 -20.27 -7.02 5.72
C HIS A 147 -21.49 -7.77 5.19
N LEU A 148 -22.07 -8.64 6.00
CA LEU A 148 -23.29 -9.37 5.70
C LEU A 148 -24.37 -9.03 6.70
N ASN A 149 -25.60 -8.86 6.22
CA ASN A 149 -26.78 -8.74 7.07
C ASN A 149 -27.18 -10.10 7.61
N LYS A 150 -27.75 -10.16 8.80
CA LYS A 150 -28.33 -11.40 9.32
C LYS A 150 -29.36 -11.98 8.35
N GLY A 151 -29.25 -13.25 7.99
CA GLY A 151 -30.13 -13.93 7.06
C GLY A 151 -29.51 -14.05 5.66
N GLU A 152 -30.35 -14.07 4.63
CA GLU A 152 -29.91 -14.29 3.25
C GLU A 152 -29.19 -13.06 2.69
N ASN A 153 -28.03 -13.28 2.09
CA ASN A 153 -27.27 -12.33 1.29
C ASN A 153 -26.85 -13.00 -0.02
N GLU A 154 -26.51 -12.20 -1.03
CA GLU A 154 -25.98 -12.67 -2.30
C GLU A 154 -24.52 -12.27 -2.41
N ILE A 155 -23.64 -13.24 -2.68
CA ILE A 155 -22.23 -13.01 -2.99
C ILE A 155 -21.99 -13.44 -4.43
N SER A 156 -21.49 -12.54 -5.26
CA SER A 156 -21.28 -12.78 -6.67
C SER A 156 -19.81 -12.55 -7.07
N ILE A 157 -19.30 -13.45 -7.90
CA ILE A 157 -18.06 -13.24 -8.65
C ILE A 157 -18.47 -12.92 -10.09
N LYS A 158 -18.17 -11.69 -10.51
CA LYS A 158 -18.47 -11.21 -11.86
C LYS A 158 -17.19 -11.07 -12.66
N SER A 159 -17.21 -11.55 -13.89
CA SER A 159 -16.07 -11.50 -14.79
C SER A 159 -15.59 -10.08 -15.04
N TYR A 160 -14.29 -9.85 -14.81
CA TYR A 160 -13.53 -8.72 -15.33
C TYR A 160 -12.63 -9.19 -16.50
N TRP A 161 -11.70 -10.11 -16.20
CA TRP A 161 -10.89 -10.75 -17.23
C TRP A 161 -11.40 -12.13 -17.66
N GLY A 162 -12.29 -12.75 -16.88
CA GLY A 162 -12.75 -14.13 -17.10
C GLY A 162 -11.66 -15.16 -16.80
N TYR A 163 -11.85 -16.38 -17.35
CA TYR A 163 -10.85 -17.45 -17.33
C TYR A 163 -10.48 -17.94 -15.91
N THR A 164 -11.49 -18.09 -15.04
CA THR A 164 -11.33 -18.61 -13.69
C THR A 164 -12.31 -19.74 -13.43
N PHE A 165 -11.85 -20.82 -12.78
CA PHE A 165 -12.69 -21.88 -12.28
C PHE A 165 -12.99 -21.66 -10.81
N LEU A 166 -14.26 -21.79 -10.43
CA LEU A 166 -14.76 -21.61 -9.07
C LEU A 166 -15.41 -22.91 -8.61
N ASP A 167 -15.14 -23.34 -7.39
CA ASP A 167 -15.74 -24.50 -6.77
C ASP A 167 -16.76 -24.05 -5.70
N TYR A 168 -16.28 -23.58 -4.57
CA TYR A 168 -17.12 -23.10 -3.48
C TYR A 168 -16.59 -21.79 -2.89
N LEU A 169 -17.43 -21.17 -2.07
CA LEU A 169 -16.97 -20.14 -1.14
C LEU A 169 -17.25 -20.53 0.30
N THR A 170 -16.47 -19.98 1.21
CA THR A 170 -16.71 -20.08 2.66
C THR A 170 -16.80 -18.73 3.28
N ILE A 171 -17.65 -18.61 4.31
CA ILE A 171 -17.70 -17.44 5.19
C ILE A 171 -17.43 -17.87 6.64
N ALA A 172 -16.67 -17.06 7.37
CA ALA A 172 -16.42 -17.24 8.80
C ALA A 172 -16.46 -15.87 9.50
N PRO A 173 -16.85 -15.79 10.81
CA PRO A 173 -16.80 -14.54 11.55
C PRO A 173 -15.41 -13.87 11.44
N ALA A 174 -15.40 -12.58 11.12
CA ALA A 174 -14.16 -11.85 10.96
C ALA A 174 -13.50 -11.54 12.32
N PRO A 175 -12.16 -11.33 12.36
CA PRO A 175 -11.45 -10.93 13.57
C PRO A 175 -11.96 -9.60 14.13
N ALA A 176 -11.98 -9.48 15.46
CA ALA A 176 -12.53 -8.31 16.16
C ALA A 176 -11.83 -6.98 15.83
N TYR A 177 -10.56 -7.00 15.43
CA TYR A 177 -9.84 -5.78 15.06
C TYR A 177 -10.37 -5.11 13.78
N LEU A 178 -11.16 -5.81 12.96
CA LEU A 178 -11.78 -5.22 11.77
C LEU A 178 -12.92 -4.23 12.12
N THR A 179 -13.49 -4.35 13.29
CA THR A 179 -14.56 -3.45 13.76
C THR A 179 -14.13 -2.55 14.92
N ASN A 180 -13.06 -2.93 15.62
CA ASN A 180 -12.49 -2.18 16.73
C ASN A 180 -11.09 -1.67 16.31
N PHE A 181 -11.08 -0.63 15.49
CA PHE A 181 -9.82 -0.02 15.05
C PHE A 181 -9.02 0.48 16.24
N SER A 182 -7.74 0.12 16.29
CA SER A 182 -6.82 0.52 17.35
C SER A 182 -5.51 1.01 16.73
N PRO A 183 -5.56 2.14 15.96
CA PRO A 183 -4.34 2.72 15.42
C PRO A 183 -3.36 3.07 16.53
N ALA A 184 -2.06 3.02 16.21
CA ALA A 184 -1.01 3.40 17.13
C ALA A 184 -1.28 4.77 17.77
N ASP A 185 -0.83 4.96 19.01
CA ASP A 185 -1.09 6.20 19.75
C ASP A 185 -0.27 7.40 19.24
N ALA A 186 0.82 7.14 18.51
CA ALA A 186 1.73 8.15 18.00
C ALA A 186 2.22 7.79 16.58
N PRO A 187 2.74 8.77 15.81
CA PRO A 187 3.39 8.52 14.54
C PRO A 187 4.55 7.53 14.63
N CYS A 188 4.87 6.88 13.50
CA CYS A 188 6.01 5.95 13.37
C CYS A 188 7.35 6.65 13.65
N ASN A 189 7.51 7.93 13.26
CA ASN A 189 8.66 8.72 13.63
C ASN A 189 8.59 9.12 15.12
N PRO A 190 9.47 8.59 16.00
CA PRO A 190 9.46 8.94 17.42
C PRO A 190 9.81 10.41 17.68
N ASN A 191 10.48 11.07 16.72
CA ASN A 191 10.86 12.48 16.79
C ASN A 191 9.87 13.40 16.08
N ALA A 192 8.69 12.88 15.65
CA ALA A 192 7.69 13.67 14.93
C ALA A 192 7.44 15.01 15.63
N SER A 193 7.35 16.08 14.81
CA SER A 193 7.16 17.45 15.31
C SER A 193 5.86 17.58 16.10
N PRO A 194 5.74 18.57 16.98
CA PRO A 194 4.50 18.82 17.71
C PRO A 194 3.28 18.95 16.78
N GLU A 195 3.43 19.59 15.63
CA GLU A 195 2.39 19.79 14.63
C GLU A 195 2.00 18.47 13.97
N ALA A 196 2.97 17.63 13.61
CA ALA A 196 2.72 16.30 13.04
C ALA A 196 2.00 15.40 14.05
N ARG A 197 2.43 15.41 15.30
CA ARG A 197 1.77 14.65 16.39
C ARG A 197 0.34 15.14 16.64
N LYS A 198 0.13 16.45 16.61
CA LYS A 198 -1.18 17.09 16.76
C LYS A 198 -2.12 16.68 15.61
N LEU A 199 -1.64 16.75 14.36
CA LEU A 199 -2.40 16.31 13.19
C LEU A 199 -2.72 14.81 13.27
N TYR A 200 -1.75 13.96 13.59
CA TYR A 200 -1.96 12.52 13.74
C TYR A 200 -3.02 12.20 14.81
N ALA A 201 -2.94 12.86 15.97
CA ALA A 201 -3.92 12.68 17.04
C ALA A 201 -5.33 13.09 16.61
N TYR A 202 -5.48 14.19 15.86
CA TYR A 202 -6.74 14.59 15.26
C TYR A 202 -7.29 13.52 14.32
N LEU A 203 -6.49 13.09 13.34
CA LEU A 203 -6.88 12.09 12.36
C LEU A 203 -7.30 10.78 13.04
N ARG A 204 -6.55 10.35 14.06
CA ARG A 204 -6.89 9.19 14.88
C ARG A 204 -8.21 9.37 15.63
N SER A 205 -8.52 10.57 16.11
CA SER A 205 -9.73 10.85 16.87
C SER A 205 -11.02 10.77 16.04
N VAL A 206 -10.92 11.04 14.73
CA VAL A 206 -12.03 10.99 13.77
C VAL A 206 -12.12 9.67 13.01
N TYR A 207 -11.04 8.87 12.98
CA TYR A 207 -11.00 7.58 12.29
C TYR A 207 -12.09 6.62 12.78
N GLY A 208 -12.80 6.01 11.86
CA GLY A 208 -13.92 5.12 12.16
C GLY A 208 -15.23 5.84 12.53
N LYS A 209 -15.24 7.18 12.56
CA LYS A 209 -16.41 8.01 12.90
C LYS A 209 -16.82 8.93 11.76
N HIS A 210 -15.84 9.48 11.06
CA HIS A 210 -16.00 10.44 9.99
C HIS A 210 -15.02 10.13 8.86
N ILE A 211 -15.31 10.63 7.66
CA ILE A 211 -14.39 10.65 6.53
C ILE A 211 -13.99 12.11 6.26
N LEU A 212 -12.73 12.39 5.94
CA LEU A 212 -12.32 13.72 5.50
C LEU A 212 -12.44 13.83 3.97
N SER A 213 -12.94 14.95 3.50
CA SER A 213 -12.93 15.27 2.08
C SER A 213 -11.53 15.67 1.62
N GLY A 214 -11.12 15.19 0.45
CA GLY A 214 -9.86 15.55 -0.18
C GLY A 214 -10.02 15.78 -1.67
N GLN A 215 -9.03 16.45 -2.27
CA GLN A 215 -8.92 16.66 -3.70
C GLN A 215 -7.47 16.83 -4.10
N GLN A 216 -7.03 16.14 -5.15
CA GLN A 216 -5.75 16.39 -5.79
C GLN A 216 -5.86 17.64 -6.67
N GLU A 217 -4.90 18.57 -6.54
CA GLU A 217 -4.80 19.68 -7.47
C GLU A 217 -4.21 19.25 -8.81
N TYR A 218 -4.47 19.99 -9.86
CA TYR A 218 -3.77 19.81 -11.11
C TYR A 218 -2.29 20.21 -10.97
N CYS A 219 -1.37 19.29 -11.32
CA CYS A 219 0.07 19.52 -11.15
C CYS A 219 0.61 20.64 -12.03
N GLY A 220 1.61 21.35 -11.54
CA GLY A 220 2.34 22.40 -12.23
C GLY A 220 1.87 23.81 -11.87
N SER A 221 2.57 24.80 -12.37
CA SER A 221 2.16 26.19 -12.18
C SER A 221 1.46 26.75 -13.41
N HIS A 222 0.55 27.69 -13.17
CA HIS A 222 -0.11 28.46 -14.22
C HIS A 222 0.91 29.08 -15.21
N ASN A 223 2.00 29.66 -14.71
CA ASN A 223 3.02 30.28 -15.56
C ASN A 223 3.80 29.30 -16.42
N TYR A 224 4.10 28.11 -15.91
CA TYR A 224 4.79 27.07 -16.67
C TYR A 224 3.97 26.62 -17.88
N ASN A 225 2.73 26.29 -17.64
CA ASN A 225 1.86 25.78 -18.68
C ASN A 225 1.51 26.84 -19.71
N LYS A 226 1.36 28.10 -19.28
CA LYS A 226 1.23 29.22 -20.20
C LYS A 226 2.40 29.30 -21.18
N ASN A 227 3.63 29.30 -20.69
CA ASN A 227 4.83 29.35 -21.52
C ASN A 227 4.98 28.11 -22.40
N ALA A 228 4.70 26.93 -21.89
CA ALA A 228 4.76 25.67 -22.63
C ALA A 228 3.69 25.63 -23.74
N GLN A 229 2.48 26.07 -23.46
CA GLN A 229 1.38 26.12 -24.44
C GLN A 229 1.59 27.21 -25.50
N GLU A 230 2.05 28.38 -25.11
CA GLU A 230 2.41 29.45 -26.07
C GLU A 230 3.53 28.96 -27.02
N SER A 231 4.53 28.24 -26.51
CA SER A 231 5.60 27.65 -27.32
C SER A 231 5.13 26.55 -28.26
N GLN A 232 4.03 25.84 -27.93
CA GLN A 232 3.42 24.79 -28.73
C GLN A 232 2.27 25.29 -29.60
N GLY A 233 1.91 26.58 -29.49
CA GLY A 233 0.78 27.16 -30.23
C GLY A 233 -0.59 26.64 -29.79
N LEU A 234 -0.72 26.17 -28.56
CA LEU A 234 -1.97 25.65 -28.01
C LEU A 234 -2.87 26.80 -27.48
N PRO A 235 -4.19 26.64 -27.49
CA PRO A 235 -5.11 27.63 -26.94
C PRO A 235 -4.87 27.88 -25.45
N ILE A 236 -5.01 29.14 -25.02
CA ILE A 236 -4.83 29.60 -23.63
C ILE A 236 -5.85 28.95 -22.67
N ASP A 237 -6.94 28.40 -23.17
CA ASP A 237 -8.02 27.74 -22.40
C ASP A 237 -7.59 26.44 -21.71
N TYR A 238 -6.38 25.94 -22.00
CA TYR A 238 -5.76 24.77 -21.35
C TYR A 238 -4.73 25.15 -20.27
N LEU A 239 -4.78 26.36 -19.75
CA LEU A 239 -3.88 26.75 -18.66
C LEU A 239 -4.16 25.88 -17.43
N VAL A 240 -3.09 25.37 -16.81
CA VAL A 240 -3.18 24.73 -15.50
C VAL A 240 -3.70 25.74 -14.50
N ASP A 241 -4.78 25.39 -13.89
CA ASP A 241 -5.37 26.11 -12.79
C ASP A 241 -5.39 25.18 -11.58
N ASN A 242 -4.50 25.44 -10.63
CA ASN A 242 -4.41 24.64 -9.41
C ASN A 242 -5.66 24.78 -8.50
N GLU A 243 -6.52 25.77 -8.77
CA GLU A 243 -7.75 26.02 -8.02
C GLU A 243 -9.01 25.46 -8.71
N ALA A 244 -8.92 25.02 -9.97
CA ALA A 244 -10.09 24.64 -10.77
C ALA A 244 -10.97 23.56 -10.10
N GLU A 245 -10.38 22.54 -9.54
CA GLU A 245 -11.10 21.48 -8.82
C GLU A 245 -11.75 22.00 -7.54
N PHE A 246 -11.04 22.88 -6.82
CA PHE A 246 -11.50 23.47 -5.57
C PHE A 246 -12.66 24.46 -5.82
N GLU A 247 -12.58 25.26 -6.87
CA GLU A 247 -13.66 26.15 -7.32
C GLU A 247 -14.90 25.34 -7.74
N TYR A 248 -14.70 24.28 -8.52
CA TYR A 248 -15.79 23.37 -8.92
C TYR A 248 -16.50 22.74 -7.71
N ILE A 249 -15.74 22.26 -6.72
CA ILE A 249 -16.29 21.70 -5.48
C ILE A 249 -17.06 22.77 -4.73
N GLN A 250 -16.49 23.96 -4.57
CA GLN A 250 -17.14 25.09 -3.88
C GLN A 250 -18.45 25.52 -4.57
N GLU A 251 -18.46 25.62 -5.88
CA GLU A 251 -19.66 25.98 -6.66
C GLU A 251 -20.74 24.91 -6.55
N THR A 252 -20.34 23.64 -6.60
CA THR A 252 -21.26 22.49 -6.59
C THR A 252 -21.86 22.24 -5.21
N THR A 253 -21.03 22.31 -4.18
CA THR A 253 -21.40 21.84 -2.83
C THR A 253 -21.62 22.97 -1.83
N GLY A 254 -20.99 24.11 -2.03
CA GLY A 254 -20.89 25.21 -1.06
C GLY A 254 -19.79 25.02 -0.03
N LYS A 255 -18.95 23.98 -0.15
CA LYS A 255 -17.89 23.59 0.77
C LYS A 255 -16.54 23.49 0.05
N GLN A 256 -15.45 23.49 0.83
CA GLN A 256 -14.10 23.20 0.36
C GLN A 256 -13.60 21.87 0.94
N PRO A 257 -12.73 21.11 0.24
CA PRO A 257 -12.16 19.89 0.79
C PRO A 257 -11.23 20.18 1.97
N ALA A 258 -11.21 19.30 2.96
CA ALA A 258 -10.31 19.39 4.11
C ALA A 258 -8.85 19.14 3.74
N ILE A 259 -8.62 18.24 2.76
CA ILE A 259 -7.29 17.80 2.32
C ILE A 259 -7.02 18.30 0.90
N ARG A 260 -5.83 18.86 0.68
CA ARG A 260 -5.32 19.22 -0.65
C ARG A 260 -4.15 18.32 -0.99
N GLY A 261 -4.27 17.57 -2.08
CA GLY A 261 -3.19 16.76 -2.64
C GLY A 261 -2.34 17.57 -3.60
N ILE A 262 -1.03 17.51 -3.42
CA ILE A 262 -0.04 18.26 -4.19
C ILE A 262 1.05 17.30 -4.64
N ASP A 263 1.47 17.36 -5.91
CA ASP A 263 2.52 16.50 -6.43
C ASP A 263 3.84 17.26 -6.59
N PHE A 264 4.90 16.69 -6.05
CA PHE A 264 6.26 17.24 -6.16
C PHE A 264 7.03 16.68 -7.38
N LEU A 265 6.33 16.19 -8.40
CA LEU A 265 6.93 15.53 -9.57
C LEU A 265 8.02 16.33 -10.30
N PHE A 266 8.00 17.65 -10.16
CA PHE A 266 8.97 18.54 -10.81
C PHE A 266 10.27 18.74 -10.00
N TYR A 267 10.29 18.34 -8.73
CA TYR A 267 11.44 18.53 -7.85
C TYR A 267 12.44 17.39 -7.98
N ASN A 268 13.10 17.32 -9.14
CA ASN A 268 14.17 16.39 -9.46
C ASN A 268 15.35 17.13 -10.08
N THR A 269 16.56 16.60 -9.97
CA THR A 269 17.79 17.27 -10.45
C THR A 269 18.12 16.99 -11.92
N THR A 270 17.33 16.13 -12.59
CA THR A 270 17.50 15.85 -14.02
C THR A 270 16.83 16.91 -14.88
N GLN A 271 15.59 17.24 -14.55
CA GLN A 271 14.79 18.23 -15.28
C GLN A 271 14.00 19.07 -14.25
N PRO A 272 14.70 19.88 -13.44
CA PRO A 272 14.08 20.61 -12.34
C PRO A 272 13.16 21.70 -12.85
N TYR A 273 12.01 21.81 -12.21
CA TYR A 273 11.10 22.90 -12.39
C TYR A 273 10.47 23.27 -11.03
N PHE A 274 10.45 24.54 -10.71
CA PHE A 274 9.91 25.05 -9.44
C PHE A 274 8.56 25.69 -9.72
N ASP A 275 7.50 24.99 -9.32
CA ASP A 275 6.11 25.32 -9.59
C ASP A 275 5.36 25.89 -8.38
N ASP A 276 6.10 26.31 -7.37
CA ASP A 276 5.60 26.86 -6.10
C ASP A 276 4.74 25.86 -5.29
N ALA A 277 4.90 24.54 -5.52
CA ALA A 277 4.18 23.52 -4.76
C ALA A 277 4.45 23.57 -3.24
N PRO A 278 5.70 23.76 -2.76
CA PRO A 278 5.95 23.92 -1.33
C PRO A 278 5.23 25.14 -0.72
N GLU A 279 5.14 26.23 -1.46
CA GLU A 279 4.45 27.44 -1.05
C GLU A 279 2.92 27.20 -0.96
N ARG A 280 2.34 26.42 -1.90
CA ARG A 280 0.92 26.02 -1.85
C ARG A 280 0.64 25.07 -0.68
N VAL A 281 1.57 24.15 -0.35
CA VAL A 281 1.50 23.29 0.85
C VAL A 281 1.39 24.16 2.11
N ILE A 282 2.27 25.17 2.23
CA ILE A 282 2.30 26.09 3.38
C ILE A 282 1.03 26.93 3.45
N ALA A 283 0.62 27.52 2.33
CA ALA A 283 -0.56 28.38 2.26
C ALA A 283 -1.85 27.60 2.60
N TRP A 284 -1.97 26.35 2.13
CA TRP A 284 -3.14 25.54 2.44
C TRP A 284 -3.31 25.29 3.95
N TYR A 285 -2.23 25.01 4.65
CA TYR A 285 -2.27 24.83 6.10
C TYR A 285 -2.37 26.15 6.86
N LYS A 286 -1.51 27.12 6.57
CA LYS A 286 -1.41 28.37 7.36
C LYS A 286 -2.54 29.36 7.08
N ASP A 287 -2.94 29.54 5.82
CA ASP A 287 -3.91 30.56 5.43
C ASP A 287 -5.34 30.01 5.40
N LYS A 288 -5.50 28.69 5.14
CA LYS A 288 -6.81 28.05 5.02
C LYS A 288 -7.17 27.13 6.19
N GLY A 289 -6.18 26.70 6.97
CA GLY A 289 -6.38 25.71 8.04
C GLY A 289 -6.54 24.27 7.53
N GLY A 290 -6.30 24.02 6.24
CA GLY A 290 -6.45 22.70 5.62
C GLY A 290 -5.27 21.76 5.86
N ILE A 291 -5.40 20.51 5.46
CA ILE A 291 -4.39 19.46 5.62
C ILE A 291 -3.72 19.21 4.27
N PRO A 292 -2.39 19.41 4.11
CA PRO A 292 -1.71 19.05 2.87
C PRO A 292 -1.32 17.57 2.83
N THR A 293 -1.54 16.92 1.67
CA THR A 293 -0.93 15.62 1.35
C THR A 293 -0.02 15.79 0.13
N VAL A 294 1.19 15.22 0.20
CA VAL A 294 2.20 15.37 -0.85
C VAL A 294 2.53 14.01 -1.45
N THR A 295 2.34 13.92 -2.76
CA THR A 295 2.79 12.81 -3.60
C THR A 295 4.10 13.17 -4.28
N TYR A 296 4.89 12.17 -4.65
CA TYR A 296 6.12 12.36 -5.38
C TYR A 296 6.23 11.36 -6.54
N HIS A 297 5.80 11.79 -7.74
CA HIS A 297 6.14 11.06 -8.96
C HIS A 297 7.60 11.33 -9.29
N TRP A 298 8.46 10.44 -8.81
CA TRP A 298 9.92 10.64 -8.84
C TRP A 298 10.50 10.45 -10.23
N ASN A 299 10.67 11.57 -10.93
CA ASN A 299 11.34 11.62 -12.22
C ASN A 299 12.85 11.41 -12.10
N VAL A 300 13.40 10.46 -12.87
CA VAL A 300 14.82 10.11 -12.92
C VAL A 300 15.33 10.12 -14.36
N PRO A 301 16.66 10.14 -14.63
CA PRO A 301 17.19 10.12 -15.99
C PRO A 301 16.64 8.96 -16.84
N THR A 302 16.27 9.25 -18.10
CA THR A 302 15.72 8.25 -19.03
C THR A 302 16.79 7.36 -19.66
N ASP A 303 18.00 7.88 -19.91
CA ASP A 303 19.06 7.20 -20.65
C ASP A 303 20.43 7.45 -19.99
N GLY A 304 20.65 6.79 -18.85
CA GLY A 304 21.88 6.86 -18.09
C GLY A 304 22.10 8.22 -17.40
N LYS A 305 23.22 8.34 -16.69
CA LYS A 305 23.52 9.46 -15.78
C LYS A 305 23.58 10.84 -16.42
N ASP A 306 23.89 10.93 -17.71
CA ASP A 306 24.08 12.19 -18.42
C ASP A 306 22.81 12.63 -19.19
N SER A 307 21.70 11.90 -19.05
CA SER A 307 20.41 12.29 -19.65
C SER A 307 19.89 13.59 -19.05
N THR A 308 19.36 14.45 -19.89
CA THR A 308 18.65 15.69 -19.50
C THR A 308 17.13 15.53 -19.58
N THR A 309 16.66 14.35 -19.98
CA THR A 309 15.25 13.99 -20.01
C THR A 309 14.95 13.10 -18.83
N ALA A 310 13.82 13.35 -18.17
CA ALA A 310 13.39 12.61 -16.99
C ALA A 310 12.07 11.88 -17.25
N ALA A 311 11.89 10.75 -16.59
CA ALA A 311 10.66 9.97 -16.57
C ALA A 311 10.53 9.19 -15.26
N PHE A 312 9.31 8.79 -14.95
CA PHE A 312 9.02 7.88 -13.85
C PHE A 312 8.40 6.54 -14.31
N TYR A 313 7.82 6.49 -15.51
CA TYR A 313 7.36 5.24 -16.13
C TYR A 313 8.52 4.40 -16.67
N VAL A 314 8.37 3.05 -16.60
CA VAL A 314 9.32 2.13 -17.24
C VAL A 314 8.91 1.77 -18.66
N GLU A 315 9.82 1.13 -19.40
CA GLU A 315 9.56 0.62 -20.75
C GLU A 315 8.41 -0.40 -20.75
N GLY A 316 7.62 -0.42 -21.81
CA GLY A 316 6.50 -1.37 -21.97
C GLY A 316 5.15 -0.89 -21.44
N THR A 317 5.09 0.23 -20.73
CA THR A 317 3.82 0.82 -20.22
C THR A 317 3.03 1.60 -21.27
N GLY A 318 3.62 1.84 -22.44
CA GLY A 318 3.05 2.70 -23.48
C GLY A 318 3.27 4.20 -23.26
N ASN A 319 3.87 4.59 -22.13
CA ASN A 319 4.21 5.98 -21.84
C ASN A 319 5.59 6.34 -22.41
N THR A 320 5.75 7.58 -22.87
CA THR A 320 6.99 8.15 -23.38
C THR A 320 7.17 9.58 -22.89
N PRO A 321 8.36 9.99 -22.42
CA PRO A 321 9.55 9.18 -22.24
C PRO A 321 9.40 8.11 -21.15
N TYR A 322 10.26 7.10 -21.15
CA TYR A 322 10.38 6.09 -20.10
C TYR A 322 11.82 5.97 -19.59
N THR A 323 12.02 5.29 -18.48
CA THR A 323 13.33 5.08 -17.87
C THR A 323 13.58 3.60 -17.56
N ASN A 324 14.85 3.20 -17.56
CA ASN A 324 15.33 1.91 -17.08
C ASN A 324 16.20 2.08 -15.82
N PHE A 325 15.88 3.08 -15.01
CA PHE A 325 16.59 3.38 -13.77
C PHE A 325 16.41 2.26 -12.75
N SER A 326 17.50 1.79 -12.16
CA SER A 326 17.48 0.63 -11.27
C SER A 326 17.22 1.04 -9.80
N ALA A 327 16.12 0.60 -9.23
CA ALA A 327 15.81 0.77 -7.81
C ALA A 327 16.81 0.02 -6.91
N THR A 328 17.28 -1.16 -7.34
CA THR A 328 18.28 -1.94 -6.63
C THR A 328 19.64 -1.21 -6.57
N ASN A 329 20.05 -0.57 -7.67
CA ASN A 329 21.28 0.21 -7.69
C ASN A 329 21.15 1.53 -6.94
N ALA A 330 19.96 2.11 -6.95
CA ALA A 330 19.68 3.39 -6.30
C ALA A 330 20.06 3.42 -4.81
N VAL A 331 19.96 2.29 -4.11
CA VAL A 331 20.34 2.19 -2.69
C VAL A 331 21.77 1.68 -2.46
N LYS A 332 22.56 1.41 -3.54
CA LYS A 332 23.94 0.93 -3.43
C LYS A 332 24.94 2.05 -3.52
N PRO A 333 25.75 2.33 -2.48
CA PRO A 333 26.81 3.33 -2.55
C PRO A 333 27.79 3.06 -3.70
N GLY A 334 28.13 4.13 -4.44
CA GLY A 334 29.10 4.08 -5.54
C GLY A 334 28.52 3.72 -6.93
N THR A 335 27.21 3.51 -7.03
CA THR A 335 26.51 3.47 -8.33
C THR A 335 26.11 4.88 -8.74
N TRP A 336 25.95 5.10 -10.03
CA TRP A 336 25.50 6.41 -10.51
C TRP A 336 24.04 6.69 -10.15
N GLU A 337 23.23 5.65 -10.03
CA GLU A 337 21.83 5.74 -9.57
C GLU A 337 21.77 6.21 -8.11
N ASN A 338 22.66 5.69 -7.24
CA ASN A 338 22.74 6.13 -5.86
C ASN A 338 23.18 7.60 -5.74
N ASP A 339 24.21 8.00 -6.51
CA ASP A 339 24.63 9.40 -6.56
C ASP A 339 23.48 10.30 -7.02
N LYS A 340 22.66 9.83 -7.97
CA LYS A 340 21.54 10.59 -8.53
C LYS A 340 20.41 10.75 -7.54
N ILE A 341 19.95 9.65 -6.90
CA ILE A 341 18.85 9.77 -5.93
C ILE A 341 19.26 10.59 -4.71
N ASN A 342 20.53 10.56 -4.30
CA ASN A 342 20.97 11.41 -3.18
C ASN A 342 20.87 12.90 -3.54
N GLN A 343 21.20 13.29 -4.79
CA GLN A 343 20.99 14.67 -5.24
C GLN A 343 19.51 15.06 -5.27
N ASP A 344 18.64 14.15 -5.74
CA ASP A 344 17.20 14.38 -5.78
C ASP A 344 16.60 14.44 -4.36
N ILE A 345 17.07 13.58 -3.44
CA ILE A 345 16.65 13.59 -2.03
C ILE A 345 17.08 14.87 -1.34
N GLU A 346 18.29 15.38 -1.61
CA GLU A 346 18.75 16.68 -1.08
C GLU A 346 17.83 17.82 -1.53
N LEU A 347 17.51 17.88 -2.85
CA LEU A 347 16.58 18.86 -3.39
C LEU A 347 15.17 18.71 -2.77
N LEU A 348 14.65 17.48 -2.71
CA LEU A 348 13.36 17.20 -2.13
C LEU A 348 13.33 17.61 -0.64
N ALA A 349 14.39 17.32 0.11
CA ALA A 349 14.52 17.69 1.51
C ALA A 349 14.57 19.20 1.72
N GLU A 350 15.23 19.94 0.82
CA GLU A 350 15.21 21.40 0.82
C GLU A 350 13.77 21.92 0.66
N GLN A 351 13.01 21.37 -0.28
CA GLN A 351 11.66 21.85 -0.58
C GLN A 351 10.65 21.46 0.50
N LEU A 352 10.68 20.23 0.98
CA LEU A 352 9.86 19.78 2.12
C LEU A 352 10.27 20.51 3.43
N GLY A 353 11.55 20.85 3.55
CA GLY A 353 12.10 21.62 4.65
C GLY A 353 11.48 23.01 4.82
N LYS A 354 11.02 23.64 3.75
CA LYS A 354 10.27 24.93 3.82
C LYS A 354 9.00 24.76 4.67
N ALA A 355 8.27 23.69 4.47
CA ALA A 355 7.06 23.40 5.25
C ALA A 355 7.41 23.05 6.71
N ARG A 356 8.48 22.26 6.96
CA ARG A 356 8.99 22.02 8.32
C ARG A 356 9.30 23.33 9.04
N ASP A 357 10.06 24.20 8.39
CA ASP A 357 10.50 25.49 8.97
C ASP A 357 9.33 26.45 9.22
N ALA A 358 8.23 26.28 8.45
CA ALA A 358 6.96 26.97 8.68
C ALA A 358 6.08 26.29 9.73
N GLY A 359 6.47 25.15 10.31
CA GLY A 359 5.66 24.37 11.25
C GLY A 359 4.40 23.79 10.59
N VAL A 360 4.55 23.22 9.38
CA VAL A 360 3.45 22.63 8.61
C VAL A 360 3.66 21.11 8.54
N PRO A 361 2.75 20.32 9.11
CA PRO A 361 2.79 18.86 8.96
C PRO A 361 2.28 18.45 7.58
N ILE A 362 2.84 17.38 7.03
CA ILE A 362 2.52 16.87 5.71
C ILE A 362 2.17 15.39 5.79
N LEU A 363 1.07 14.98 5.15
CA LEU A 363 0.81 13.59 4.81
C LEU A 363 1.65 13.24 3.57
N PHE A 364 2.78 12.55 3.77
CA PHE A 364 3.76 12.30 2.70
C PHE A 364 3.59 10.90 2.10
N ARG A 365 3.38 10.82 0.80
CA ARG A 365 3.08 9.60 0.04
C ARG A 365 4.08 9.36 -1.10
N PRO A 366 5.30 8.94 -0.80
CA PRO A 366 6.28 8.57 -1.82
C PRO A 366 6.07 7.14 -2.33
N LEU A 367 6.65 6.82 -3.50
CA LEU A 367 6.77 5.48 -4.07
C LEU A 367 5.43 4.72 -4.15
N HIS A 368 4.36 5.45 -4.43
CA HIS A 368 3.01 4.91 -4.53
C HIS A 368 2.87 3.94 -5.72
N GLU A 369 1.83 3.11 -5.70
CA GLU A 369 1.48 2.14 -6.77
C GLU A 369 2.64 1.20 -7.17
N ALA A 370 3.59 0.94 -6.26
CA ALA A 370 4.78 0.16 -6.56
C ALA A 370 4.48 -1.25 -7.09
N GLU A 371 3.43 -1.89 -6.57
CA GLU A 371 3.00 -3.24 -6.94
C GLU A 371 2.55 -3.35 -8.40
N GLY A 372 2.18 -2.22 -9.03
CA GLY A 372 1.82 -2.16 -10.45
C GLY A 372 3.00 -2.32 -11.41
N ALA A 373 4.21 -2.14 -10.90
CA ALA A 373 5.48 -2.24 -11.64
C ALA A 373 5.57 -1.35 -12.89
N TRP A 374 4.69 -0.36 -13.03
CA TRP A 374 4.77 0.62 -14.15
C TRP A 374 5.67 1.81 -13.84
N PHE A 375 6.04 2.02 -12.59
CA PHE A 375 6.99 3.00 -12.14
C PHE A 375 8.35 2.36 -11.83
N TRP A 376 9.47 3.09 -12.04
CA TRP A 376 10.81 2.56 -11.86
C TRP A 376 11.07 2.02 -10.43
N TRP A 377 10.45 2.58 -9.40
CA TRP A 377 10.61 2.14 -8.02
C TRP A 377 9.93 0.81 -7.69
N GLY A 378 8.96 0.37 -8.53
CA GLY A 378 8.28 -0.91 -8.40
C GLY A 378 8.76 -1.98 -9.39
N ALA A 379 9.44 -1.58 -10.47
CA ALA A 379 9.73 -2.46 -11.61
C ALA A 379 10.65 -3.65 -11.29
N GLU A 380 11.51 -3.53 -10.28
CA GLU A 380 12.44 -4.59 -9.86
C GLU A 380 11.89 -5.44 -8.68
N GLY A 381 10.61 -5.27 -8.33
CA GLY A 381 9.92 -6.08 -7.35
C GLY A 381 10.00 -5.56 -5.90
N PRO A 382 9.40 -6.32 -4.96
CA PRO A 382 9.14 -5.83 -3.59
C PRO A 382 10.42 -5.55 -2.81
N GLU A 383 11.45 -6.39 -2.88
CA GLU A 383 12.68 -6.19 -2.11
C GLU A 383 13.37 -4.87 -2.49
N ALA A 384 13.47 -4.56 -3.77
CA ALA A 384 14.08 -3.32 -4.25
C ALA A 384 13.29 -2.10 -3.79
N CYS A 385 11.95 -2.15 -3.90
CA CYS A 385 11.08 -1.06 -3.47
C CYS A 385 11.11 -0.83 -1.96
N VAL A 386 11.02 -1.87 -1.15
CA VAL A 386 11.09 -1.79 0.31
C VAL A 386 12.43 -1.18 0.76
N ASN A 387 13.54 -1.61 0.17
CA ASN A 387 14.85 -1.05 0.47
C ASN A 387 14.95 0.43 0.08
N LEU A 388 14.37 0.82 -1.05
CA LEU A 388 14.34 2.21 -1.49
C LEU A 388 13.46 3.08 -0.56
N TYR A 389 12.30 2.56 -0.13
CA TYR A 389 11.42 3.28 0.80
C TYR A 389 12.10 3.55 2.14
N ARG A 390 12.74 2.52 2.71
CA ARG A 390 13.50 2.64 3.96
C ARG A 390 14.68 3.59 3.81
N TYR A 391 15.39 3.53 2.68
CA TYR A 391 16.49 4.45 2.38
C TYR A 391 16.00 5.90 2.33
N LEU A 392 14.88 6.15 1.63
CA LEU A 392 14.28 7.48 1.55
C LEU A 392 13.85 7.99 2.94
N TYR A 393 13.19 7.12 3.72
CA TYR A 393 12.80 7.45 5.09
C TYR A 393 14.01 7.82 5.95
N ASP A 394 15.05 6.99 5.95
CA ASP A 394 16.25 7.24 6.75
C ASP A 394 16.94 8.55 6.36
N LYS A 395 17.00 8.84 5.07
CA LYS A 395 17.52 10.13 4.58
C LYS A 395 16.67 11.29 5.06
N LEU A 396 15.39 11.31 4.77
CA LEU A 396 14.53 12.46 5.07
C LEU A 396 14.34 12.67 6.57
N VAL A 397 14.16 11.60 7.36
CA VAL A 397 13.91 11.69 8.80
C VAL A 397 15.21 11.80 9.58
N ASN A 398 16.16 10.87 9.39
CA ASN A 398 17.32 10.76 10.27
C ASN A 398 18.48 11.67 9.85
N GLU A 399 18.62 11.98 8.54
CA GLU A 399 19.69 12.84 8.05
C GLU A 399 19.24 14.30 7.87
N TYR A 400 18.07 14.54 7.23
CA TYR A 400 17.55 15.90 6.98
C TYR A 400 16.57 16.40 8.04
N HIS A 401 16.20 15.59 9.03
CA HIS A 401 15.34 15.95 10.16
C HIS A 401 13.99 16.52 9.75
N LEU A 402 13.34 15.88 8.75
CA LEU A 402 11.99 16.23 8.33
C LEU A 402 10.96 15.55 9.24
N ASP A 403 10.94 16.00 10.50
CA ASP A 403 10.08 15.45 11.55
C ASP A 403 8.61 15.88 11.43
N ASN A 404 8.30 16.70 10.43
CA ASN A 404 6.93 17.14 10.10
C ASN A 404 6.19 16.21 9.14
N LEU A 405 6.83 15.11 8.68
CA LEU A 405 6.23 14.17 7.74
C LEU A 405 5.48 13.05 8.47
N LEU A 406 4.27 12.78 8.03
CA LEU A 406 3.46 11.61 8.37
C LEU A 406 3.41 10.69 7.13
N TRP A 407 3.88 9.47 7.26
CA TRP A 407 4.23 8.59 6.14
C TRP A 407 3.07 7.71 5.69
N ILE A 408 2.72 7.76 4.42
CA ILE A 408 1.70 6.94 3.79
C ILE A 408 2.39 5.90 2.89
N TRP A 409 2.14 4.63 3.14
CA TRP A 409 2.48 3.54 2.25
C TRP A 409 1.24 3.17 1.41
N THR A 410 1.35 3.27 0.08
CA THR A 410 0.26 2.83 -0.81
C THR A 410 0.44 1.36 -1.12
N CYS A 411 -0.59 0.56 -0.82
CA CYS A 411 -0.59 -0.87 -1.03
C CYS A 411 -1.80 -1.33 -1.84
N SER A 412 -1.71 -2.52 -2.39
CA SER A 412 -2.83 -3.23 -3.01
C SER A 412 -3.42 -4.27 -2.05
N THR A 413 -4.44 -4.97 -2.52
CA THR A 413 -5.04 -6.12 -1.85
C THR A 413 -4.61 -7.44 -2.47
N SER A 414 -3.52 -7.44 -3.22
CA SER A 414 -2.98 -8.66 -3.81
C SER A 414 -2.52 -9.65 -2.73
N ALA A 415 -2.47 -10.93 -3.06
CA ALA A 415 -1.95 -11.97 -2.17
C ALA A 415 -0.48 -11.70 -1.75
N HIS A 416 0.24 -10.90 -2.51
CA HIS A 416 1.65 -10.56 -2.32
C HIS A 416 1.86 -9.17 -1.67
N ALA A 417 0.80 -8.44 -1.33
CA ALA A 417 0.90 -7.09 -0.78
C ALA A 417 1.81 -7.01 0.46
N ALA A 418 1.83 -8.05 1.30
CA ALA A 418 2.68 -8.09 2.48
C ALA A 418 4.18 -8.07 2.18
N GLU A 419 4.60 -8.54 0.99
CA GLU A 419 6.01 -8.55 0.57
C GLU A 419 6.53 -7.14 0.29
N TRP A 420 5.62 -6.21 -0.06
CA TRP A 420 5.93 -4.82 -0.38
C TRP A 420 5.90 -3.87 0.83
N TYR A 421 5.39 -4.34 1.97
CA TYR A 421 5.22 -3.51 3.15
C TYR A 421 6.55 -3.17 3.81
N PRO A 422 6.92 -1.87 3.95
CA PRO A 422 8.23 -1.48 4.45
C PRO A 422 8.44 -1.71 5.95
N GLY A 423 7.38 -1.92 6.71
CA GLY A 423 7.40 -2.15 8.16
C GLY A 423 6.67 -1.08 8.95
N ASP A 424 6.15 -1.46 10.13
CA ASP A 424 5.34 -0.59 10.96
C ASP A 424 6.08 0.66 11.44
N GLU A 425 7.39 0.58 11.57
CA GLU A 425 8.28 1.65 12.00
C GLU A 425 8.52 2.74 10.94
N TYR A 426 8.09 2.49 9.68
CA TYR A 426 8.25 3.41 8.55
C TYR A 426 6.92 3.98 8.05
N VAL A 427 5.79 3.54 8.59
CA VAL A 427 4.46 3.83 8.04
C VAL A 427 3.51 4.33 9.13
N ASP A 428 2.81 5.44 8.84
CA ASP A 428 1.73 5.97 9.67
C ASP A 428 0.35 5.53 9.16
N PHE A 429 0.17 5.54 7.84
CA PHE A 429 -1.09 5.22 7.17
C PHE A 429 -0.88 4.21 6.04
N GLN A 430 -1.86 3.33 5.86
CA GLN A 430 -1.96 2.55 4.63
C GLN A 430 -2.84 3.29 3.63
N GLY A 431 -2.28 3.62 2.47
CA GLY A 431 -2.97 4.24 1.36
C GLY A 431 -3.45 3.22 0.34
N CYS A 432 -4.51 3.56 -0.36
CA CYS A 432 -5.01 2.83 -1.54
C CYS A 432 -5.27 3.82 -2.66
N ASP A 433 -4.67 3.58 -3.81
CA ASP A 433 -4.95 4.32 -5.04
C ASP A 433 -5.93 3.48 -5.86
N LYS A 434 -7.20 3.90 -5.87
CA LYS A 434 -8.29 3.08 -6.41
C LYS A 434 -9.05 3.79 -7.52
N TYR A 435 -8.77 3.37 -8.75
CA TYR A 435 -9.45 3.77 -9.95
C TYR A 435 -10.39 2.63 -10.36
N ASN A 436 -11.63 2.66 -9.87
CA ASN A 436 -12.58 1.56 -9.97
C ASN A 436 -13.80 1.85 -10.85
N ALA A 437 -13.77 2.93 -11.63
CA ALA A 437 -14.81 3.23 -12.60
C ALA A 437 -14.99 2.08 -13.60
N ILE A 438 -16.21 1.65 -13.80
CA ILE A 438 -16.55 0.52 -14.68
C ILE A 438 -16.15 0.88 -16.11
N ASN A 439 -15.37 0.02 -16.77
CA ASN A 439 -14.81 0.27 -18.10
C ASN A 439 -14.06 1.63 -18.21
N ASN A 440 -13.51 2.14 -17.13
CA ASN A 440 -12.83 3.43 -17.02
C ASN A 440 -13.70 4.67 -17.32
N ASN A 441 -15.00 4.54 -17.45
CA ASN A 441 -15.88 5.66 -17.82
C ASN A 441 -17.17 5.74 -17.01
N ASP A 442 -17.65 4.64 -16.45
CA ASP A 442 -18.90 4.63 -15.70
C ASP A 442 -18.59 4.74 -14.20
N PRO A 443 -19.17 5.72 -13.49
CA PRO A 443 -18.94 5.90 -12.06
C PRO A 443 -19.24 4.64 -11.26
N ASN A 444 -18.37 4.32 -10.30
CA ASN A 444 -18.60 3.23 -9.35
C ASN A 444 -18.60 3.78 -7.92
N PRO A 445 -19.77 4.12 -7.34
CA PRO A 445 -19.89 4.74 -6.03
C PRO A 445 -19.77 3.74 -4.86
N SER A 446 -19.29 2.53 -5.11
CA SER A 446 -19.05 1.52 -4.07
C SER A 446 -18.09 2.03 -3.00
N ALA A 447 -18.34 1.66 -1.75
CA ALA A 447 -17.40 1.89 -0.64
C ALA A 447 -16.16 0.99 -0.72
N ILE A 448 -16.10 0.06 -1.68
CA ILE A 448 -15.00 -0.93 -1.86
C ILE A 448 -14.55 -1.54 -0.54
N SER A 449 -15.53 -1.97 0.25
CA SER A 449 -15.33 -2.38 1.65
C SER A 449 -14.43 -3.61 1.78
N ALA A 450 -14.45 -4.55 0.83
CA ALA A 450 -13.55 -5.70 0.85
C ALA A 450 -12.08 -5.26 0.75
N THR A 451 -11.77 -4.26 -0.09
CA THR A 451 -10.44 -3.64 -0.17
C THR A 451 -10.07 -2.99 1.16
N PHE A 452 -10.96 -2.16 1.72
CA PHE A 452 -10.73 -1.49 3.00
C PHE A 452 -10.40 -2.50 4.12
N TYR A 453 -11.23 -3.53 4.30
CA TYR A 453 -11.02 -4.51 5.36
C TYR A 453 -9.80 -5.40 5.14
N SER A 454 -9.45 -5.70 3.89
CA SER A 454 -8.20 -6.41 3.58
C SER A 454 -6.97 -5.58 3.99
N MET A 455 -7.00 -4.27 3.79
CA MET A 455 -5.93 -3.37 4.24
C MET A 455 -5.88 -3.26 5.76
N VAL A 456 -7.03 -3.13 6.43
CA VAL A 456 -7.09 -3.17 7.91
C VAL A 456 -6.48 -4.46 8.45
N ALA A 457 -6.72 -5.59 7.78
CA ALA A 457 -6.20 -6.90 8.19
C ALA A 457 -4.68 -6.99 8.08
N GLN A 458 -4.06 -6.39 7.06
CA GLN A 458 -2.60 -6.42 6.87
C GLN A 458 -1.83 -5.88 8.08
N THR A 459 -2.36 -4.86 8.75
CA THR A 459 -1.75 -4.26 9.95
C THR A 459 -2.52 -4.57 11.24
N LYS A 460 -3.50 -5.48 11.18
CA LYS A 460 -4.36 -5.85 12.31
C LYS A 460 -5.05 -4.64 12.95
N GLY A 461 -5.42 -3.65 12.14
CA GLY A 461 -6.08 -2.42 12.57
C GLY A 461 -5.17 -1.42 13.28
N GLN A 462 -3.85 -1.59 13.24
CA GLN A 462 -2.89 -0.68 13.90
C GLN A 462 -2.53 0.55 13.06
N LYS A 463 -2.89 0.58 11.78
CA LYS A 463 -2.73 1.75 10.91
C LYS A 463 -4.08 2.25 10.45
N MET A 464 -4.19 3.57 10.32
CA MET A 464 -5.34 4.18 9.67
C MET A 464 -5.29 3.93 8.16
N VAL A 465 -6.44 3.67 7.56
CA VAL A 465 -6.55 3.36 6.13
C VAL A 465 -7.15 4.54 5.38
N VAL A 466 -6.52 4.92 4.29
CA VAL A 466 -6.87 6.11 3.50
C VAL A 466 -7.08 5.75 2.02
N MET A 467 -8.03 6.41 1.37
CA MET A 467 -8.17 6.39 -0.08
C MET A 467 -7.33 7.54 -0.63
N SER A 468 -6.03 7.26 -0.85
CA SER A 468 -5.01 8.27 -1.15
C SER A 468 -5.14 8.86 -2.55
N GLU A 469 -5.62 8.05 -3.50
CA GLU A 469 -6.13 8.48 -4.81
C GLU A 469 -7.39 7.68 -5.16
N ASN A 470 -8.30 8.31 -5.85
CA ASN A 470 -9.47 7.63 -6.39
C ASN A 470 -10.03 8.36 -7.61
N ASP A 471 -10.94 7.70 -8.32
CA ASP A 471 -11.77 8.32 -9.35
C ASP A 471 -13.16 8.67 -8.78
N THR A 472 -14.06 7.71 -8.67
CA THR A 472 -15.38 7.93 -8.08
C THR A 472 -15.28 8.00 -6.56
N ILE A 473 -15.84 9.04 -5.96
CA ILE A 473 -16.01 9.12 -4.50
C ILE A 473 -17.12 8.14 -4.11
N PRO A 474 -16.90 7.26 -3.13
CA PRO A 474 -17.95 6.39 -2.64
C PRO A 474 -19.18 7.17 -2.18
N SER A 475 -20.38 6.68 -2.51
CA SER A 475 -21.59 7.33 -2.03
C SER A 475 -21.70 7.29 -0.52
N LEU A 476 -22.31 8.33 0.07
CA LEU A 476 -22.53 8.38 1.52
C LEU A 476 -23.26 7.15 2.03
N ASP A 477 -24.28 6.70 1.28
CA ASP A 477 -25.09 5.56 1.70
C ASP A 477 -24.26 4.27 1.72
N ASN A 478 -23.40 4.05 0.72
CA ASN A 478 -22.53 2.88 0.67
C ASN A 478 -21.47 2.91 1.78
N LEU A 479 -20.85 4.07 2.04
CA LEU A 479 -19.89 4.21 3.15
C LEU A 479 -20.50 3.84 4.51
N VAL A 480 -21.72 4.31 4.77
CA VAL A 480 -22.42 4.08 6.04
C VAL A 480 -22.94 2.64 6.14
N ASN A 481 -23.51 2.11 5.06
CA ASN A 481 -24.08 0.76 5.04
C ASN A 481 -22.99 -0.32 5.14
N ASP A 482 -21.92 -0.17 4.37
CA ASP A 482 -20.82 -1.14 4.32
C ASP A 482 -19.80 -0.93 5.44
N LYS A 483 -19.96 0.15 6.22
CA LYS A 483 -19.08 0.51 7.34
C LYS A 483 -17.59 0.60 6.96
N ALA A 484 -17.29 0.92 5.69
CA ALA A 484 -15.92 1.12 5.23
C ALA A 484 -15.41 2.48 5.72
N ALA A 485 -14.66 2.44 6.81
CA ALA A 485 -14.23 3.62 7.56
C ALA A 485 -12.96 4.25 6.97
N TRP A 486 -12.95 4.50 5.66
CA TRP A 486 -11.87 5.25 5.04
C TRP A 486 -11.66 6.58 5.76
N LEU A 487 -10.42 6.88 6.16
CA LEU A 487 -10.13 8.13 6.87
C LEU A 487 -10.36 9.35 5.99
N TYR A 488 -9.96 9.27 4.72
CA TYR A 488 -10.26 10.28 3.72
C TYR A 488 -10.38 9.68 2.32
N PHE A 489 -10.99 10.43 1.40
CA PHE A 489 -10.91 10.24 -0.04
C PHE A 489 -10.18 11.41 -0.68
N CYS A 490 -9.52 11.21 -1.83
CA CYS A 490 -8.79 12.25 -2.54
C CYS A 490 -8.80 12.00 -4.06
N PRO A 491 -9.90 12.33 -4.75
CA PRO A 491 -10.00 12.10 -6.19
C PRO A 491 -8.87 12.77 -6.96
N TRP A 492 -8.44 12.09 -8.03
CA TRP A 492 -7.54 12.73 -8.98
C TRP A 492 -8.23 13.88 -9.69
N TYR A 493 -7.51 14.76 -10.34
CA TYR A 493 -8.03 15.98 -10.95
C TYR A 493 -8.76 15.76 -12.28
N GLN A 494 -9.35 16.85 -12.83
CA GLN A 494 -10.06 16.91 -14.11
C GLN A 494 -11.21 15.89 -14.19
N ARG A 495 -11.19 15.00 -15.21
CA ARG A 495 -12.28 14.05 -15.45
C ARG A 495 -12.58 13.14 -14.27
N TYR A 496 -11.59 12.85 -13.44
CA TYR A 496 -11.78 11.98 -12.28
C TYR A 496 -12.66 12.64 -11.22
N LEU A 497 -12.63 13.96 -11.12
CA LEU A 497 -13.60 14.71 -10.33
C LEU A 497 -14.90 14.99 -11.12
N THR A 498 -14.79 15.69 -12.24
CA THR A 498 -15.97 16.28 -12.92
C THR A 498 -16.72 15.29 -13.81
N GLY A 499 -16.05 14.23 -14.29
CA GLY A 499 -16.62 13.24 -15.21
C GLY A 499 -17.12 11.97 -14.52
N LEU A 500 -16.59 11.63 -13.34
CA LEU A 500 -16.88 10.38 -12.64
C LEU A 500 -17.59 10.57 -11.29
N ASN A 501 -17.99 11.80 -10.96
CA ASN A 501 -18.74 12.08 -9.75
C ASN A 501 -20.00 12.89 -10.08
N ASP A 502 -21.17 12.33 -9.74
CA ASP A 502 -22.43 13.03 -9.90
C ASP A 502 -22.48 14.26 -8.98
N PRO A 503 -22.83 15.47 -9.49
CA PRO A 503 -22.86 16.68 -8.70
C PRO A 503 -23.81 16.62 -7.49
N ALA A 504 -24.90 15.85 -7.57
CA ALA A 504 -25.85 15.72 -6.47
C ALA A 504 -25.30 14.81 -5.38
N GLU A 505 -24.62 13.70 -5.74
CA GLU A 505 -23.94 12.82 -4.79
C GLU A 505 -22.72 13.54 -4.17
N LEU A 506 -21.96 14.29 -4.96
CA LEU A 506 -20.87 15.13 -4.46
C LEU A 506 -21.38 16.12 -3.40
N LYS A 507 -22.49 16.82 -3.68
CA LYS A 507 -23.12 17.72 -2.71
C LYS A 507 -23.60 16.98 -1.49
N LYS A 508 -24.22 15.81 -1.65
CA LYS A 508 -24.77 15.00 -0.55
C LYS A 508 -23.67 14.61 0.45
N ILE A 509 -22.53 14.12 -0.04
CA ILE A 509 -21.43 13.73 0.85
C ILE A 509 -20.76 14.95 1.51
N TYR A 510 -20.47 16.02 0.77
CA TYR A 510 -19.80 17.22 1.31
C TYR A 510 -20.67 18.02 2.31
N THR A 511 -21.99 17.84 2.32
CA THR A 511 -22.89 18.51 3.27
C THR A 511 -23.42 17.57 4.35
N SER A 512 -22.91 16.34 4.42
CA SER A 512 -23.31 15.37 5.44
C SER A 512 -22.51 15.58 6.74
N GLU A 513 -23.11 15.23 7.88
CA GLU A 513 -22.41 15.21 9.17
C GLU A 513 -21.29 14.12 9.21
N TYR A 514 -21.28 13.18 8.27
CA TYR A 514 -20.27 12.12 8.20
C TYR A 514 -18.96 12.59 7.57
N CYS A 515 -19.01 13.56 6.64
CA CYS A 515 -17.86 14.05 5.90
C CYS A 515 -17.36 15.38 6.48
N ILE A 516 -16.10 15.41 6.92
CA ILE A 516 -15.44 16.62 7.42
C ILE A 516 -14.91 17.41 6.23
N THR A 517 -15.29 18.68 6.16
CA THR A 517 -14.85 19.66 5.17
C THR A 517 -13.92 20.70 5.79
N LEU A 518 -13.30 21.57 4.97
CA LEU A 518 -12.31 22.54 5.41
C LEU A 518 -12.75 23.40 6.60
N ASP A 519 -13.99 23.90 6.56
CA ASP A 519 -14.57 24.75 7.58
C ASP A 519 -14.94 24.04 8.90
N GLU A 520 -14.79 22.70 8.93
CA GLU A 520 -15.05 21.85 10.09
C GLU A 520 -13.76 21.34 10.75
N LEU A 521 -12.61 21.63 10.15
CA LEU A 521 -11.32 21.34 10.77
C LEU A 521 -11.10 22.21 12.01
N PRO A 522 -10.34 21.71 13.00
CA PRO A 522 -10.02 22.52 14.17
C PRO A 522 -9.10 23.69 13.80
N ASP A 523 -9.17 24.75 14.57
CA ASP A 523 -8.13 25.78 14.56
C ASP A 523 -6.84 25.21 15.13
N TRP A 524 -5.85 24.96 14.25
CA TRP A 524 -4.59 24.30 14.61
C TRP A 524 -3.76 25.05 15.66
N ASP A 525 -3.91 26.36 15.78
CA ASP A 525 -3.20 27.15 16.79
C ASP A 525 -3.74 26.92 18.19
N THR A 526 -5.05 26.67 18.31
CA THR A 526 -5.73 26.49 19.59
C THR A 526 -6.09 25.04 19.89
N TYR A 527 -6.05 24.15 18.89
CA TYR A 527 -6.32 22.73 19.09
C TYR A 527 -5.22 22.07 19.92
N ASP A 528 -5.58 21.55 21.08
CA ASP A 528 -4.66 20.92 22.05
C ASP A 528 -5.19 19.53 22.43
N PRO A 529 -4.90 18.50 21.63
CA PRO A 529 -5.27 17.13 21.96
C PRO A 529 -4.40 16.61 23.11
N GLU A 530 -4.95 15.70 23.92
CA GLU A 530 -4.14 14.92 24.85
C GLU A 530 -3.16 14.05 24.02
N LEU A 531 -1.93 14.51 23.88
CA LEU A 531 -0.88 13.76 23.21
C LEU A 531 -0.29 12.73 24.17
N PRO A 532 -0.02 11.49 23.73
CA PRO A 532 0.76 10.58 24.53
C PRO A 532 2.11 11.22 24.86
N PRO A 533 2.67 10.96 26.05
CA PRO A 533 3.96 11.53 26.43
C PRO A 533 5.00 11.19 25.36
N VAL A 534 5.76 12.19 24.95
CA VAL A 534 6.89 11.99 24.04
C VAL A 534 7.83 11.02 24.75
N THR A 535 7.90 9.79 24.30
CA THR A 535 9.00 8.92 24.65
C THR A 535 10.19 9.45 23.85
N THR A 536 10.72 10.58 24.27
CA THR A 536 12.02 11.01 23.80
C THR A 536 12.98 9.91 24.19
N ALA A 537 13.41 9.12 23.21
CA ALA A 537 14.73 8.55 23.29
C ALA A 537 15.68 9.76 23.35
N GLN A 538 15.90 10.31 24.56
CA GLN A 538 17.02 11.21 24.76
C GLN A 538 18.24 10.48 24.23
N PRO A 539 19.14 11.17 23.49
CA PRO A 539 20.50 10.73 23.43
C PRO A 539 20.95 10.70 24.89
N THR A 540 20.95 9.53 25.47
CA THR A 540 21.48 9.32 26.80
C THR A 540 22.95 9.71 26.71
N GLU A 541 23.29 10.93 27.20
CA GLU A 541 24.60 11.12 27.75
C GLU A 541 24.87 9.91 28.64
N THR A 542 25.89 9.21 28.29
CA THR A 542 26.37 7.99 28.93
C THR A 542 26.68 8.25 30.39
N THR A 543 25.67 8.20 31.27
CA THR A 543 25.87 7.81 32.65
C THR A 543 25.52 6.33 32.70
N GLN A 544 26.60 5.52 32.70
CA GLN A 544 26.55 4.10 32.99
C GLN A 544 25.59 3.81 34.14
N LYS A 545 24.40 3.25 33.82
CA LYS A 545 23.63 2.44 34.76
C LYS A 545 23.60 1.04 34.16
N ASP A 546 24.24 0.15 34.88
CA ASP A 546 24.32 -1.28 34.72
C ASP A 546 22.96 -1.91 34.34
N GLY A 547 22.64 -1.91 33.04
CA GLY A 547 21.64 -2.79 32.47
C GLY A 547 22.33 -4.14 32.31
N THR A 548 21.79 -5.19 32.89
CA THR A 548 22.35 -6.53 32.87
C THR A 548 22.60 -6.95 31.42
N ARG A 549 23.87 -6.90 31.00
CA ARG A 549 24.36 -7.43 29.73
C ARG A 549 23.93 -8.90 29.63
N LEU A 550 23.25 -9.27 28.59
CA LEU A 550 22.99 -10.66 28.22
C LEU A 550 23.90 -11.03 27.05
N ALA A 551 25.10 -11.53 27.36
CA ALA A 551 26.08 -11.82 26.33
C ALA A 551 25.54 -12.80 25.29
N GLY A 552 25.59 -12.40 24.01
CA GLY A 552 25.10 -13.17 22.88
C GLY A 552 23.66 -12.90 22.47
N ASP A 553 22.90 -12.09 23.20
CA ASP A 553 21.57 -11.63 22.83
C ASP A 553 21.70 -10.40 21.88
N VAL A 554 22.06 -10.67 20.66
CA VAL A 554 22.44 -9.66 19.66
C VAL A 554 21.22 -8.87 19.17
N ASN A 555 20.07 -9.51 19.07
CA ASN A 555 18.82 -8.90 18.63
C ASN A 555 18.03 -8.24 19.79
N ASN A 556 18.52 -8.39 21.03
CA ASN A 556 17.96 -7.84 22.26
C ASN A 556 16.54 -8.33 22.58
N ASP A 557 16.20 -9.59 22.23
CA ASP A 557 14.90 -10.21 22.50
C ASP A 557 14.85 -10.98 23.82
N LYS A 558 15.93 -10.90 24.64
CA LYS A 558 16.14 -11.55 25.94
C LYS A 558 16.34 -13.07 25.86
N THR A 559 16.61 -13.60 24.68
CA THR A 559 17.01 -14.98 24.46
C THR A 559 18.32 -15.02 23.69
N VAL A 560 19.11 -16.06 23.87
CA VAL A 560 20.34 -16.27 23.09
C VAL A 560 20.14 -17.51 22.25
N ASP A 561 19.94 -17.33 20.95
CA ASP A 561 19.66 -18.42 20.02
C ASP A 561 20.31 -18.22 18.63
N VAL A 562 19.93 -19.07 17.67
CA VAL A 562 20.53 -19.02 16.33
C VAL A 562 20.24 -17.70 15.58
N ARG A 563 19.16 -16.99 15.93
CA ARG A 563 18.81 -15.70 15.30
C ARG A 563 19.87 -14.64 15.62
N ASP A 564 20.42 -14.67 16.84
CA ASP A 564 21.52 -13.79 17.25
C ASP A 564 22.79 -14.06 16.45
N ALA A 565 23.12 -15.32 16.26
CA ALA A 565 24.29 -15.70 15.47
C ALA A 565 24.14 -15.30 13.99
N VAL A 566 22.94 -15.42 13.44
CA VAL A 566 22.63 -14.96 12.07
C VAL A 566 22.74 -13.46 11.97
N LEU A 567 22.17 -12.69 12.91
CA LEU A 567 22.25 -11.23 12.92
C LEU A 567 23.70 -10.76 13.07
N LEU A 568 24.46 -11.36 14.01
CA LEU A 568 25.88 -11.05 14.19
C LEU A 568 26.70 -11.37 12.92
N ALA A 569 26.46 -12.53 12.30
CA ALA A 569 27.15 -12.92 11.07
C ALA A 569 26.90 -11.91 9.93
N ARG A 570 25.68 -11.46 9.77
CA ARG A 570 25.31 -10.44 8.79
C ARG A 570 25.98 -9.11 9.09
N TYR A 571 25.93 -8.65 10.35
CA TYR A 571 26.52 -7.38 10.77
C TYR A 571 28.05 -7.35 10.57
N VAL A 572 28.77 -8.37 11.04
CA VAL A 572 30.24 -8.43 10.85
C VAL A 572 30.66 -8.76 9.43
N GLY A 573 29.77 -9.36 8.65
CA GLY A 573 29.90 -9.58 7.21
C GLY A 573 29.63 -8.33 6.37
N GLN A 574 29.38 -7.17 7.02
CA GLN A 574 29.07 -5.89 6.37
C GLN A 574 27.79 -5.96 5.51
N ASP A 575 26.82 -6.79 5.92
CA ASP A 575 25.48 -6.75 5.35
C ASP A 575 24.81 -5.43 5.76
N ILE A 576 24.58 -4.56 4.79
CA ILE A 576 24.05 -3.20 5.01
C ILE A 576 22.62 -3.20 5.60
N THR A 577 21.93 -4.34 5.57
CA THR A 577 20.59 -4.50 6.14
C THR A 577 20.62 -5.03 7.58
N ALA A 578 21.81 -5.36 8.11
CA ALA A 578 21.97 -5.79 9.47
C ALA A 578 22.42 -4.62 10.35
N SER A 579 21.55 -4.17 11.25
CA SER A 579 21.88 -3.17 12.26
C SER A 579 21.73 -3.76 13.65
N LEU A 580 22.55 -3.29 14.59
CA LEU A 580 22.44 -3.63 15.99
C LEU A 580 21.97 -2.42 16.79
N SER A 581 21.08 -2.64 17.75
CA SER A 581 20.79 -1.64 18.77
C SER A 581 22.02 -1.42 19.65
N THR A 582 22.11 -0.29 20.35
CA THR A 582 23.20 -0.03 21.30
C THR A 582 23.36 -1.16 22.32
N GLN A 583 22.26 -1.74 22.81
CA GLN A 583 22.30 -2.88 23.72
C GLN A 583 22.73 -4.15 22.98
N GLY A 584 22.29 -4.32 21.73
CA GLY A 584 22.69 -5.42 20.85
C GLY A 584 24.21 -5.41 20.59
N GLU A 585 24.82 -4.25 20.36
CA GLU A 585 26.30 -4.13 20.24
C GLU A 585 27.02 -4.52 21.51
N ILE A 586 26.52 -4.08 22.68
CA ILE A 586 27.09 -4.48 23.99
C ILE A 586 26.98 -5.99 24.20
N ASN A 587 25.89 -6.59 23.81
CA ASN A 587 25.63 -8.02 23.91
C ASN A 587 26.43 -8.84 22.89
N ALA A 588 26.67 -8.27 21.70
CA ALA A 588 27.36 -8.90 20.58
C ALA A 588 28.88 -9.01 20.74
N ASP A 589 29.51 -8.09 21.52
CA ASP A 589 30.93 -8.18 21.92
C ASP A 589 31.09 -9.31 22.94
N VAL A 590 30.99 -10.57 22.48
CA VAL A 590 30.98 -11.75 23.34
C VAL A 590 32.37 -12.09 23.89
N ASN A 591 33.44 -11.67 23.18
CA ASN A 591 34.83 -11.85 23.60
C ASN A 591 35.32 -10.73 24.55
N ARG A 592 34.55 -9.62 24.68
CA ARG A 592 34.82 -8.45 25.53
C ARG A 592 36.11 -7.68 25.18
N ASP A 593 36.42 -7.61 23.91
CA ASP A 593 37.57 -6.81 23.44
C ASP A 593 37.18 -5.33 23.17
N GLY A 594 35.93 -4.97 23.38
CA GLY A 594 35.37 -3.61 23.18
C GLY A 594 34.94 -3.33 21.75
N LYS A 595 34.84 -4.34 20.91
CA LYS A 595 34.43 -4.21 19.50
C LYS A 595 33.59 -5.39 19.06
N VAL A 596 32.51 -5.10 18.32
CA VAL A 596 31.81 -6.15 17.61
C VAL A 596 32.54 -6.45 16.30
N SER A 597 33.04 -7.67 16.17
CA SER A 597 33.92 -8.06 15.06
C SER A 597 33.68 -9.52 14.64
N PRO A 598 34.26 -9.98 13.51
CA PRO A 598 34.16 -11.38 13.09
C PRO A 598 34.69 -12.40 14.13
N THR A 599 35.47 -11.97 15.15
CA THR A 599 35.97 -12.85 16.18
C THR A 599 34.96 -13.23 17.26
N ASP A 600 33.83 -12.49 17.34
CA ASP A 600 32.74 -12.74 18.28
C ASP A 600 31.83 -13.89 17.81
N LEU A 601 31.61 -13.99 16.49
CA LEU A 601 30.73 -14.97 15.93
C LEU A 601 31.09 -16.43 16.25
N PRO A 602 32.37 -16.87 16.16
CA PRO A 602 32.74 -18.23 16.56
C PRO A 602 32.47 -18.53 18.03
N LEU A 603 32.64 -17.56 18.93
CA LEU A 603 32.35 -17.73 20.36
C LEU A 603 30.84 -17.86 20.60
N LEU A 604 30.04 -17.06 19.95
CA LEU A 604 28.56 -17.18 20.03
C LEU A 604 28.08 -18.54 19.51
N LEU A 605 28.60 -18.98 18.36
CA LEU A 605 28.27 -20.29 17.82
C LEU A 605 28.69 -21.45 18.74
N GLN A 606 29.86 -21.36 19.38
CA GLN A 606 30.32 -22.35 20.37
C GLN A 606 29.41 -22.36 21.59
N ALA A 607 28.94 -21.21 22.06
CA ALA A 607 28.01 -21.12 23.17
C ALA A 607 26.66 -21.75 22.84
N LEU A 608 26.13 -21.46 21.66
CA LEU A 608 24.88 -22.08 21.16
C LEU A 608 25.01 -23.61 21.03
N ALA A 609 26.19 -24.09 20.63
CA ALA A 609 26.54 -25.53 20.64
C ALA A 609 26.83 -26.10 22.04
N ARG A 610 26.71 -25.28 23.09
CA ARG A 610 27.02 -25.63 24.49
C ARG A 610 28.47 -26.10 24.73
N LEU A 611 29.38 -25.59 23.92
CA LEU A 611 30.82 -25.89 24.05
C LEU A 611 31.55 -24.90 24.96
N VAL A 612 31.01 -23.70 25.12
CA VAL A 612 31.51 -22.64 26.01
C VAL A 612 30.33 -21.94 26.69
N GLU A 613 30.59 -21.29 27.82
CA GLU A 613 29.65 -20.36 28.46
C GLU A 613 30.06 -18.91 28.16
N LEU A 614 29.10 -18.08 27.73
CA LEU A 614 29.32 -16.65 27.59
C LEU A 614 29.27 -15.98 28.98
N LYS A 615 30.22 -15.08 29.24
CA LYS A 615 30.36 -14.41 30.54
C LYS A 615 29.82 -12.98 30.51
#